data_7d0ce0108841be1f215d72d4ffb76067
#
_entry.id   7d0ce0108841be1f215d72d4ffb76067
#
_cell.length_a   1.000
_cell.length_b   1.000
_cell.length_c   1.000
_cell.angle_alpha   90.00
_cell.angle_beta   90.00
_cell.angle_gamma   90.00
#
_symmetry.space_group_name_H-M   'P 1'
#
loop_
_entity.id
_entity.type
_entity.pdbx_description
1 polymer ?
#
loop_
_entity_poly.entity_id
_entity_poly.type
_entity_poly.pdbx_seq_one_letter_code
_entity_poly.pdbx_strand_id
1 'polypeptide(L)'
;MSYQIVTDSACNLTEETIDAFGLEILPLTFMVDGVQHRSYLKGEKTDLRQFYTMMREGKVITTSLPNMQETETTLRRVLDAGRDVLYLGFSSALSGTYEATELLMKQLAGEYSDRTLCAVETLAASGGEGMLVYLACKKKEAGASLEEVADFVRETRDHLCHWFTVDDLMFLFRGGRVSRTSAWAGTLLNIKPVMHVDNEGRLVPVEKARGRRKAIKALVDHMEQTAIDPANQTIFITHGDCIEDVVLLENEIKKRLGCTEFVVNYVDPVIGAHSGPGTLALFFVGEHK
;
A
#
# COMPACT_ATOMS: atom_id res chain seq x y z
N MET A 1 28.54 -0.34 -1.36
CA MET A 1 28.14 -0.63 -2.75
C MET A 1 26.85 0.12 -3.04
N SER A 2 26.54 0.46 -4.29
CA SER A 2 25.28 1.11 -4.59
C SER A 2 24.18 0.05 -4.70
N TYR A 3 23.01 0.32 -4.12
CA TYR A 3 21.86 -0.59 -4.19
C TYR A 3 20.63 0.13 -4.75
N GLN A 4 19.71 -0.67 -5.27
CA GLN A 4 18.42 -0.22 -5.77
C GLN A 4 17.31 -0.65 -4.82
N ILE A 5 16.43 0.29 -4.45
CA ILE A 5 15.16 -0.04 -3.80
C ILE A 5 14.16 -0.40 -4.91
N VAL A 6 13.58 -1.58 -4.79
CA VAL A 6 12.54 -2.13 -5.65
C VAL A 6 11.29 -2.33 -4.79
N THR A 7 10.14 -2.00 -5.30
CA THR A 7 8.85 -2.29 -4.66
C THR A 7 7.83 -2.68 -5.71
N ASP A 8 6.63 -3.01 -5.33
CA ASP A 8 5.56 -3.30 -6.29
C ASP A 8 4.51 -2.17 -6.34
N SER A 9 3.65 -2.23 -7.34
CA SER A 9 2.68 -1.15 -7.58
C SER A 9 1.60 -1.03 -6.51
N ALA A 10 1.47 -2.01 -5.59
CA ALA A 10 0.56 -1.92 -4.45
C ALA A 10 0.98 -0.85 -3.43
N CYS A 11 2.20 -0.30 -3.53
CA CYS A 11 2.69 0.78 -2.67
C CYS A 11 1.93 2.11 -2.84
N ASN A 12 1.22 2.29 -3.93
CA ASN A 12 0.42 3.48 -4.26
C ASN A 12 1.19 4.82 -4.12
N LEU A 13 2.50 4.80 -4.36
CA LEU A 13 3.29 6.01 -4.44
C LEU A 13 2.94 6.82 -5.69
N THR A 14 3.06 8.14 -5.59
CA THR A 14 2.88 9.02 -6.73
C THR A 14 4.05 8.88 -7.72
N GLU A 15 3.80 9.10 -9.01
CA GLU A 15 4.86 9.07 -10.04
C GLU A 15 5.99 10.04 -9.71
N GLU A 16 5.65 11.21 -9.16
CA GLU A 16 6.61 12.20 -8.68
C GLU A 16 7.54 11.62 -7.59
N THR A 17 7.00 10.91 -6.61
CA THR A 17 7.79 10.25 -5.55
C THR A 17 8.66 9.14 -6.11
N ILE A 18 8.11 8.33 -7.02
CA ILE A 18 8.83 7.23 -7.68
C ILE A 18 10.04 7.78 -8.45
N ASP A 19 9.85 8.86 -9.20
CA ASP A 19 10.90 9.50 -9.99
C ASP A 19 11.94 10.20 -9.12
N ALA A 20 11.51 10.91 -8.07
CA ALA A 20 12.42 11.60 -7.16
C ALA A 20 13.41 10.66 -6.50
N PHE A 21 12.97 9.46 -6.10
CA PHE A 21 13.84 8.45 -5.48
C PHE A 21 14.44 7.43 -6.46
N GLY A 22 14.09 7.50 -7.74
CA GLY A 22 14.56 6.56 -8.75
C GLY A 22 14.17 5.11 -8.42
N LEU A 23 12.95 4.91 -7.95
CA LEU A 23 12.43 3.60 -7.59
C LEU A 23 12.19 2.71 -8.82
N GLU A 24 12.40 1.40 -8.65
CA GLU A 24 11.91 0.39 -9.59
C GLU A 24 10.61 -0.20 -9.07
N ILE A 25 9.58 -0.15 -9.91
CA ILE A 25 8.23 -0.65 -9.56
C ILE A 25 7.94 -1.93 -10.34
N LEU A 26 7.58 -2.98 -9.62
CA LEU A 26 7.09 -4.24 -10.18
C LEU A 26 5.56 -4.12 -10.38
N PRO A 27 5.06 -4.04 -11.60
CA PRO A 27 3.65 -3.81 -11.84
C PRO A 27 2.82 -5.07 -11.57
N LEU A 28 1.88 -4.98 -10.63
CA LEU A 28 0.80 -5.95 -10.54
C LEU A 28 -0.16 -5.77 -11.71
N THR A 29 -1.01 -6.76 -11.92
CA THR A 29 -1.95 -6.74 -13.05
C THR A 29 -3.39 -6.89 -12.60
N PHE A 30 -4.30 -6.31 -13.37
CA PHE A 30 -5.74 -6.47 -13.21
C PHE A 30 -6.40 -6.77 -14.57
N MET A 31 -7.58 -7.35 -14.52
CA MET A 31 -8.31 -7.79 -15.71
C MET A 31 -9.70 -7.17 -15.72
N VAL A 32 -10.03 -6.54 -16.84
CA VAL A 32 -11.36 -5.97 -17.11
C VAL A 32 -11.87 -6.57 -18.40
N ASP A 33 -13.06 -7.18 -18.39
CA ASP A 33 -13.70 -7.81 -19.57
C ASP A 33 -12.77 -8.78 -20.33
N GLY A 34 -11.90 -9.51 -19.61
CA GLY A 34 -10.94 -10.46 -20.20
C GLY A 34 -9.66 -9.84 -20.75
N VAL A 35 -9.50 -8.51 -20.67
CA VAL A 35 -8.30 -7.79 -21.08
C VAL A 35 -7.44 -7.53 -19.86
N GLN A 36 -6.16 -7.93 -19.93
CA GLN A 36 -5.18 -7.69 -18.86
C GLN A 36 -4.55 -6.30 -18.99
N HIS A 37 -4.46 -5.62 -17.85
CA HIS A 37 -3.83 -4.30 -17.73
C HIS A 37 -2.78 -4.34 -16.61
N ARG A 38 -1.74 -3.50 -16.72
CA ARG A 38 -0.81 -3.23 -15.61
C ARG A 38 -1.41 -2.15 -14.72
N SER A 39 -1.25 -2.29 -13.41
CA SER A 39 -1.72 -1.26 -12.46
C SER A 39 -0.80 -0.03 -12.44
N TYR A 40 0.45 -0.21 -12.84
CA TYR A 40 1.43 0.86 -13.03
C TYR A 40 2.33 0.56 -14.23
N LEU A 41 2.54 1.55 -15.06
CA LEU A 41 3.61 1.55 -16.05
C LEU A 41 4.11 2.99 -16.19
N LYS A 42 5.43 3.19 -16.03
CA LYS A 42 6.04 4.51 -16.09
C LYS A 42 5.72 5.22 -17.41
N GLY A 43 5.18 6.44 -17.30
CA GLY A 43 4.76 7.23 -18.45
C GLY A 43 3.38 6.88 -19.03
N GLU A 44 2.72 5.84 -18.53
CA GLU A 44 1.32 5.55 -18.86
C GLU A 44 0.42 5.92 -17.67
N LYS A 45 -0.67 6.63 -17.96
CA LYS A 45 -1.65 7.01 -16.93
C LYS A 45 -2.88 6.14 -17.06
N THR A 46 -3.15 5.33 -16.04
CA THR A 46 -4.45 4.69 -15.89
C THR A 46 -5.48 5.75 -15.48
N ASP A 47 -6.61 5.83 -16.19
CA ASP A 47 -7.74 6.67 -15.76
C ASP A 47 -8.42 6.04 -14.55
N LEU A 48 -7.91 6.38 -13.35
CA LEU A 48 -8.41 5.82 -12.10
C LEU A 48 -9.86 6.24 -11.81
N ARG A 49 -10.28 7.42 -12.25
CA ARG A 49 -11.66 7.84 -12.12
C ARG A 49 -12.60 6.97 -12.95
N GLN A 50 -12.21 6.68 -14.20
CA GLN A 50 -12.94 5.74 -15.05
C GLN A 50 -12.96 4.34 -14.45
N PHE A 51 -11.82 3.86 -13.91
CA PHE A 51 -11.73 2.58 -13.22
C PHE A 51 -12.76 2.46 -12.10
N TYR A 52 -12.84 3.42 -11.20
CA TYR A 52 -13.82 3.41 -10.11
C TYR A 52 -15.26 3.61 -10.58
N THR A 53 -15.48 4.32 -11.70
CA THR A 53 -16.80 4.43 -12.33
C THR A 53 -17.28 3.07 -12.84
N MET A 54 -16.44 2.31 -13.55
CA MET A 54 -16.75 0.96 -13.98
C MET A 54 -17.13 0.04 -12.82
N MET A 55 -16.44 0.16 -11.68
CA MET A 55 -16.77 -0.61 -10.47
C MET A 55 -18.14 -0.23 -9.89
N ARG A 56 -18.51 1.07 -9.87
CA ARG A 56 -19.84 1.53 -9.45
C ARG A 56 -20.95 1.02 -10.39
N GLU A 57 -20.64 0.84 -11.65
CA GLU A 57 -21.54 0.26 -12.67
C GLU A 57 -21.62 -1.28 -12.57
N GLY A 58 -20.90 -1.89 -11.63
CA GLY A 58 -20.96 -3.32 -11.35
C GLY A 58 -20.01 -4.18 -12.21
N LYS A 59 -19.04 -3.59 -12.91
CA LYS A 59 -17.98 -4.34 -13.59
C LYS A 59 -17.21 -5.19 -12.60
N VAL A 60 -16.98 -6.45 -12.95
CA VAL A 60 -16.16 -7.37 -12.19
C VAL A 60 -14.71 -7.24 -12.64
N ILE A 61 -13.85 -6.86 -11.71
CA ILE A 61 -12.40 -6.72 -11.93
C ILE A 61 -11.69 -7.77 -11.11
N THR A 62 -10.81 -8.52 -11.73
CA THR A 62 -9.95 -9.51 -11.06
C THR A 62 -8.49 -9.07 -11.10
N THR A 63 -7.67 -9.62 -10.22
CA THR A 63 -6.28 -9.20 -10.08
C THR A 63 -5.34 -10.40 -10.14
N SER A 64 -4.11 -10.15 -10.54
CA SER A 64 -3.04 -11.15 -10.58
C SER A 64 -1.76 -10.58 -10.00
N LEU A 65 -0.85 -11.47 -9.65
CA LEU A 65 0.53 -11.15 -9.29
C LEU A 65 1.23 -10.40 -10.42
N PRO A 66 2.40 -9.77 -10.17
CA PRO A 66 3.26 -9.29 -11.24
C PRO A 66 3.57 -10.40 -12.23
N ASN A 67 3.81 -10.03 -13.49
CA ASN A 67 4.34 -10.98 -14.46
C ASN A 67 5.78 -11.34 -14.05
N MET A 68 6.02 -12.59 -13.65
CA MET A 68 7.30 -13.00 -13.10
C MET A 68 8.45 -12.92 -14.13
N GLN A 69 8.17 -13.04 -15.43
CA GLN A 69 9.19 -12.85 -16.47
C GLN A 69 9.59 -11.38 -16.60
N GLU A 70 8.63 -10.44 -16.48
CA GLU A 70 8.91 -9.00 -16.46
C GLU A 70 9.63 -8.61 -15.17
N THR A 71 9.24 -9.20 -14.04
CA THR A 71 9.92 -9.03 -12.74
C THR A 71 11.38 -9.47 -12.83
N GLU A 72 11.63 -10.66 -13.37
CA GLU A 72 12.98 -11.17 -13.59
C GLU A 72 13.81 -10.25 -14.48
N THR A 73 13.24 -9.80 -15.59
CA THR A 73 13.90 -8.87 -16.52
C THR A 73 14.29 -7.55 -15.81
N THR A 74 13.42 -7.05 -14.95
CA THR A 74 13.68 -5.81 -14.18
C THR A 74 14.79 -6.02 -13.17
N LEU A 75 14.75 -7.12 -12.41
CA LEU A 75 15.79 -7.45 -11.42
C LEU A 75 17.15 -7.68 -12.07
N ARG A 76 17.21 -8.45 -13.17
CA ARG A 76 18.45 -8.68 -13.93
C ARG A 76 19.05 -7.38 -14.44
N ARG A 77 18.24 -6.47 -14.96
CA ARG A 77 18.71 -5.15 -15.42
C ARG A 77 19.39 -4.35 -14.30
N VAL A 78 18.87 -4.43 -13.06
CA VAL A 78 19.48 -3.78 -11.89
C VAL A 78 20.81 -4.45 -11.52
N LEU A 79 20.83 -5.78 -11.49
CA LEU A 79 22.00 -6.57 -11.13
C LEU A 79 23.13 -6.46 -12.17
N ASP A 80 22.81 -6.50 -13.47
CA ASP A 80 23.74 -6.31 -14.58
C ASP A 80 24.36 -4.90 -14.58
N ALA A 81 23.64 -3.90 -14.05
CA ALA A 81 24.18 -2.56 -13.82
C ALA A 81 25.11 -2.48 -12.58
N GLY A 82 25.43 -3.61 -11.94
CA GLY A 82 26.34 -3.69 -10.80
C GLY A 82 25.75 -3.19 -9.48
N ARG A 83 24.43 -3.13 -9.36
CA ARG A 83 23.73 -2.68 -8.14
C ARG A 83 23.15 -3.86 -7.37
N ASP A 84 23.21 -3.79 -6.04
CA ASP A 84 22.48 -4.69 -5.16
C ASP A 84 20.98 -4.37 -5.16
N VAL A 85 20.14 -5.27 -4.67
CA VAL A 85 18.69 -5.13 -4.66
C VAL A 85 18.13 -5.20 -3.24
N LEU A 86 17.39 -4.18 -2.83
CA LEU A 86 16.50 -4.23 -1.67
C LEU A 86 15.05 -4.18 -2.16
N TYR A 87 14.34 -5.32 -2.08
CA TYR A 87 12.92 -5.40 -2.40
C TYR A 87 12.09 -5.22 -1.13
N LEU A 88 11.18 -4.26 -1.17
CA LEU A 88 10.17 -3.98 -0.14
C LEU A 88 8.81 -4.35 -0.72
N GLY A 89 8.20 -5.41 -0.22
CA GLY A 89 7.05 -6.00 -0.90
C GLY A 89 5.77 -6.02 -0.08
N PHE A 90 4.68 -6.10 -0.80
CA PHE A 90 3.30 -6.16 -0.35
C PHE A 90 3.06 -7.31 0.65
N SER A 91 2.20 -7.11 1.65
CA SER A 91 1.87 -8.12 2.66
C SER A 91 1.48 -9.48 2.05
N SER A 92 2.16 -10.54 2.47
CA SER A 92 1.88 -11.93 2.04
C SER A 92 0.52 -12.43 2.54
N ALA A 93 0.00 -11.86 3.62
CA ALA A 93 -1.35 -12.15 4.10
C ALA A 93 -2.46 -11.69 3.14
N LEU A 94 -2.13 -10.80 2.18
CA LEU A 94 -3.09 -10.22 1.22
C LEU A 94 -2.84 -10.69 -0.21
N SER A 95 -1.58 -10.99 -0.56
CA SER A 95 -1.17 -11.36 -1.92
C SER A 95 0.09 -12.23 -1.89
N GLY A 96 0.18 -13.21 -2.78
CA GLY A 96 1.40 -14.00 -2.99
C GLY A 96 2.54 -13.24 -3.71
N THR A 97 2.42 -11.92 -3.90
CA THR A 97 3.40 -11.10 -4.64
C THR A 97 4.77 -11.14 -3.97
N TYR A 98 4.82 -10.94 -2.65
CA TYR A 98 6.07 -10.96 -1.90
C TYR A 98 6.78 -12.32 -2.03
N GLU A 99 6.07 -13.41 -1.76
CA GLU A 99 6.63 -14.76 -1.77
C GLU A 99 7.14 -15.18 -3.15
N ALA A 100 6.39 -14.85 -4.22
CA ALA A 100 6.81 -15.14 -5.59
C ALA A 100 8.06 -14.34 -5.98
N THR A 101 8.12 -13.07 -5.62
CA THR A 101 9.29 -12.21 -5.90
C THR A 101 10.50 -12.64 -5.07
N GLU A 102 10.33 -12.95 -3.78
CA GLU A 102 11.40 -13.45 -2.91
C GLU A 102 11.97 -14.77 -3.43
N LEU A 103 11.12 -15.69 -3.89
CA LEU A 103 11.57 -16.97 -4.48
C LEU A 103 12.42 -16.73 -5.73
N LEU A 104 12.00 -15.82 -6.62
CA LEU A 104 12.78 -15.44 -7.80
C LEU A 104 14.12 -14.82 -7.39
N MET A 105 14.13 -13.92 -6.40
CA MET A 105 15.38 -13.31 -5.90
C MET A 105 16.34 -14.35 -5.34
N LYS A 106 15.87 -15.39 -4.64
CA LYS A 106 16.70 -16.50 -4.16
C LYS A 106 17.34 -17.30 -5.33
N GLN A 107 16.63 -17.46 -6.44
CA GLN A 107 17.17 -18.08 -7.64
C GLN A 107 18.25 -17.21 -8.28
N LEU A 108 17.98 -15.91 -8.44
CA LEU A 108 18.95 -14.95 -9.00
C LEU A 108 20.20 -14.80 -8.14
N ALA A 109 20.10 -14.89 -6.81
CA ALA A 109 21.26 -14.84 -5.93
C ALA A 109 22.27 -15.97 -6.19
N GLY A 110 21.83 -17.12 -6.70
CA GLY A 110 22.72 -18.19 -7.14
C GLY A 110 23.52 -17.86 -8.42
N GLU A 111 22.99 -16.98 -9.25
CA GLU A 111 23.62 -16.54 -10.51
C GLU A 111 24.50 -15.29 -10.31
N TYR A 112 24.12 -14.41 -9.38
CA TYR A 112 24.79 -13.14 -9.07
C TYR A 112 25.48 -13.20 -7.70
N SER A 113 26.46 -14.10 -7.55
CA SER A 113 27.14 -14.37 -6.26
C SER A 113 27.93 -13.19 -5.68
N ASP A 114 28.21 -12.17 -6.49
CA ASP A 114 28.88 -10.92 -6.11
C ASP A 114 27.90 -9.78 -5.78
N ARG A 115 26.60 -10.05 -5.75
CA ARG A 115 25.53 -9.09 -5.45
C ARG A 115 24.75 -9.51 -4.22
N THR A 116 24.25 -8.49 -3.50
CA THR A 116 23.34 -8.68 -2.38
C THR A 116 21.90 -8.49 -2.85
N LEU A 117 21.08 -9.52 -2.66
CA LEU A 117 19.63 -9.44 -2.89
C LEU A 117 18.91 -9.66 -1.55
N CYS A 118 18.27 -8.63 -1.05
CA CYS A 118 17.52 -8.67 0.21
C CYS A 118 16.05 -8.37 -0.06
N ALA A 119 15.16 -9.24 0.40
CA ALA A 119 13.72 -9.01 0.40
C ALA A 119 13.23 -8.75 1.82
N VAL A 120 12.40 -7.74 1.98
CA VAL A 120 11.73 -7.43 3.25
C VAL A 120 10.23 -7.32 3.00
N GLU A 121 9.47 -8.15 3.70
CA GLU A 121 8.03 -8.06 3.72
C GLU A 121 7.61 -6.87 4.57
N THR A 122 6.78 -5.99 4.01
CA THR A 122 6.32 -4.78 4.71
C THR A 122 5.20 -5.03 5.70
N LEU A 123 4.49 -6.16 5.60
CA LEU A 123 3.23 -6.44 6.31
C LEU A 123 2.21 -5.30 6.14
N ALA A 124 2.27 -4.64 4.99
CA ALA A 124 1.54 -3.43 4.66
C ALA A 124 0.92 -3.52 3.26
N ALA A 125 0.07 -2.58 2.94
CA ALA A 125 -0.60 -2.42 1.66
C ALA A 125 -0.83 -0.93 1.37
N SER A 126 -1.03 -0.59 0.09
CA SER A 126 -1.40 0.77 -0.31
C SER A 126 -0.41 1.83 0.19
N GLY A 127 -0.89 3.00 0.59
CA GLY A 127 -0.05 4.05 1.14
C GLY A 127 0.77 3.65 2.37
N GLY A 128 0.43 2.56 3.07
CA GLY A 128 1.25 2.04 4.17
C GLY A 128 2.54 1.41 3.67
N GLU A 129 2.47 0.57 2.65
CA GLU A 129 3.66 0.08 1.96
C GLU A 129 4.44 1.25 1.36
N GLY A 130 3.73 2.19 0.69
CA GLY A 130 4.35 3.40 0.14
C GLY A 130 5.06 4.25 1.19
N MET A 131 4.50 4.39 2.39
CA MET A 131 5.13 5.13 3.49
C MET A 131 6.43 4.45 3.95
N LEU A 132 6.44 3.12 4.10
CA LEU A 132 7.68 2.40 4.43
C LEU A 132 8.74 2.56 3.34
N VAL A 133 8.35 2.47 2.07
CA VAL A 133 9.26 2.69 0.93
C VAL A 133 9.80 4.12 0.94
N TYR A 134 8.94 5.11 1.19
CA TYR A 134 9.34 6.52 1.32
C TYR A 134 10.36 6.72 2.45
N LEU A 135 10.10 6.18 3.63
CA LEU A 135 10.99 6.26 4.78
C LEU A 135 12.33 5.53 4.53
N ALA A 136 12.29 4.38 3.86
CA ALA A 136 13.48 3.65 3.42
C ALA A 136 14.33 4.47 2.45
N CYS A 137 13.70 5.17 1.51
CA CYS A 137 14.40 6.07 0.59
C CYS A 137 15.06 7.24 1.33
N LYS A 138 14.38 7.85 2.27
CA LYS A 138 14.94 8.92 3.13
C LYS A 138 16.14 8.41 3.94
N LYS A 139 16.06 7.20 4.48
CA LYS A 139 17.17 6.57 5.20
C LYS A 139 18.36 6.31 4.29
N LYS A 140 18.12 5.84 3.05
CA LYS A 140 19.14 5.66 2.01
C LYS A 140 19.80 6.98 1.62
N GLU A 141 19.02 8.06 1.40
CA GLU A 141 19.54 9.40 1.10
C GLU A 141 20.44 9.94 2.22
N ALA A 142 20.18 9.57 3.47
CA ALA A 142 21.03 9.88 4.62
C ALA A 142 22.33 9.04 4.67
N GLY A 143 22.57 8.17 3.68
CA GLY A 143 23.81 7.40 3.52
C GLY A 143 23.79 5.99 4.16
N ALA A 144 22.64 5.49 4.59
CA ALA A 144 22.53 4.16 5.18
C ALA A 144 22.81 3.04 4.16
N SER A 145 23.43 1.96 4.60
CA SER A 145 23.66 0.75 3.84
C SER A 145 22.35 0.00 3.55
N LEU A 146 22.39 -0.98 2.66
CA LEU A 146 21.26 -1.83 2.33
C LEU A 146 20.72 -2.55 3.58
N GLU A 147 21.62 -3.11 4.39
CA GLU A 147 21.31 -3.84 5.61
C GLU A 147 20.65 -2.91 6.65
N GLU A 148 21.23 -1.72 6.87
CA GLU A 148 20.68 -0.73 7.81
C GLU A 148 19.29 -0.26 7.39
N VAL A 149 19.02 -0.13 6.08
CA VAL A 149 17.68 0.21 5.58
C VAL A 149 16.73 -0.97 5.72
N ALA A 150 17.16 -2.18 5.42
CA ALA A 150 16.36 -3.39 5.59
C ALA A 150 15.92 -3.59 7.05
N ASP A 151 16.84 -3.41 8.00
CA ASP A 151 16.55 -3.53 9.43
C ASP A 151 15.63 -2.40 9.90
N PHE A 152 15.88 -1.16 9.48
CA PHE A 152 14.98 -0.03 9.75
C PHE A 152 13.55 -0.30 9.26
N VAL A 153 13.37 -0.88 8.07
CA VAL A 153 12.02 -1.22 7.57
C VAL A 153 11.38 -2.32 8.41
N ARG A 154 12.14 -3.36 8.83
CA ARG A 154 11.65 -4.43 9.71
C ARG A 154 11.17 -3.89 11.06
N GLU A 155 11.91 -2.95 11.64
CA GLU A 155 11.53 -2.30 12.89
C GLU A 155 10.33 -1.37 12.70
N THR A 156 10.35 -0.51 11.67
CA THR A 156 9.32 0.50 11.46
C THR A 156 7.97 -0.11 11.08
N ARG A 157 7.94 -1.24 10.35
CA ARG A 157 6.67 -1.89 9.94
C ARG A 157 5.79 -2.30 11.11
N ASP A 158 6.39 -2.59 12.27
CA ASP A 158 5.66 -2.99 13.49
C ASP A 158 5.04 -1.78 14.21
N HIS A 159 5.42 -0.58 13.79
CA HIS A 159 4.92 0.72 14.26
C HIS A 159 4.06 1.44 13.20
N LEU A 160 3.92 0.86 12.02
CA LEU A 160 3.16 1.47 10.93
C LEU A 160 1.67 1.21 11.09
N CYS A 161 0.93 2.25 11.44
CA CYS A 161 -0.52 2.20 11.61
C CYS A 161 -1.23 2.34 10.26
N HIS A 162 -2.23 1.48 10.04
CA HIS A 162 -3.11 1.52 8.88
C HIS A 162 -4.55 1.60 9.40
N TRP A 163 -5.20 2.72 9.28
CA TRP A 163 -6.61 2.89 9.62
C TRP A 163 -7.39 3.25 8.38
N PHE A 164 -8.44 2.49 8.06
CA PHE A 164 -9.19 2.75 6.84
C PHE A 164 -10.69 2.43 7.00
N THR A 165 -11.47 2.97 6.10
CA THR A 165 -12.89 2.69 5.97
C THR A 165 -13.26 2.44 4.51
N VAL A 166 -14.23 1.60 4.26
CA VAL A 166 -14.75 1.31 2.93
C VAL A 166 -16.24 1.62 2.86
N ASP A 167 -16.75 1.90 1.69
CA ASP A 167 -18.18 2.13 1.50
C ASP A 167 -18.97 0.82 1.53
N ASP A 168 -18.42 -0.25 0.95
CA ASP A 168 -19.03 -1.56 0.88
C ASP A 168 -18.00 -2.66 1.21
N LEU A 169 -18.13 -3.29 2.37
CA LEU A 169 -17.28 -4.38 2.82
C LEU A 169 -17.34 -5.63 1.89
N MET A 170 -18.39 -5.72 1.07
CA MET A 170 -18.58 -6.84 0.15
C MET A 170 -17.49 -6.94 -0.91
N PHE A 171 -16.81 -5.84 -1.25
CA PHE A 171 -15.64 -5.89 -2.14
C PHE A 171 -14.51 -6.70 -1.51
N LEU A 172 -14.11 -6.39 -0.29
CA LEU A 172 -13.08 -7.13 0.47
C LEU A 172 -13.48 -8.59 0.70
N PHE A 173 -14.75 -8.83 0.98
CA PHE A 173 -15.28 -10.17 1.19
C PHE A 173 -15.25 -11.02 -0.09
N ARG A 174 -15.75 -10.50 -1.22
CA ARG A 174 -15.71 -11.18 -2.52
C ARG A 174 -14.26 -11.42 -2.98
N GLY A 175 -13.37 -10.49 -2.67
CA GLY A 175 -11.94 -10.62 -2.93
C GLY A 175 -11.22 -11.62 -2.02
N GLY A 176 -11.86 -12.11 -0.94
CA GLY A 176 -11.26 -13.06 0.01
C GLY A 176 -10.23 -12.43 0.97
N ARG A 177 -10.15 -11.11 1.08
CA ARG A 177 -9.21 -10.38 1.98
C ARG A 177 -9.80 -10.10 3.35
N VAL A 178 -11.10 -10.39 3.53
CA VAL A 178 -11.77 -10.40 4.83
C VAL A 178 -12.60 -11.68 4.96
N SER A 179 -12.56 -12.35 6.12
CA SER A 179 -13.27 -13.62 6.33
C SER A 179 -14.79 -13.44 6.50
N ARG A 180 -15.55 -14.50 6.16
CA ARG A 180 -17.01 -14.57 6.32
C ARG A 180 -17.49 -14.50 7.77
N THR A 181 -16.66 -14.91 8.70
CA THR A 181 -16.99 -15.01 10.12
C THR A 181 -17.00 -13.68 10.86
N SER A 182 -16.51 -12.61 10.22
CA SER A 182 -16.74 -11.29 10.78
C SER A 182 -18.24 -11.01 10.73
N ALA A 183 -18.90 -10.89 11.88
CA ALA A 183 -20.34 -10.61 12.09
C ALA A 183 -20.83 -9.28 11.43
N TRP A 184 -20.14 -8.85 10.39
CA TRP A 184 -20.26 -7.60 9.65
C TRP A 184 -20.95 -7.79 8.30
N ALA A 185 -21.15 -9.04 7.84
CA ALA A 185 -21.74 -9.39 6.55
C ALA A 185 -23.27 -9.15 6.46
N GLY A 186 -23.83 -8.32 7.31
CA GLY A 186 -25.21 -7.87 7.23
C GLY A 186 -25.25 -6.37 6.93
N THR A 187 -25.76 -6.03 5.76
CA THR A 187 -26.00 -4.65 5.31
C THR A 187 -26.97 -3.92 6.24
N LEU A 188 -26.46 -3.39 7.35
CA LEU A 188 -27.20 -2.34 8.06
C LEU A 188 -27.01 -1.06 7.28
N LEU A 189 -28.10 -0.52 6.78
CA LEU A 189 -28.12 0.73 6.02
C LEU A 189 -27.31 1.82 6.74
N ASN A 190 -26.32 2.42 6.04
CA ASN A 190 -25.49 3.50 6.54
C ASN A 190 -24.47 3.13 7.67
N ILE A 191 -24.08 1.86 7.80
CA ILE A 191 -22.95 1.47 8.65
C ILE A 191 -21.68 1.40 7.81
N LYS A 192 -20.64 2.13 8.23
CA LYS A 192 -19.30 2.11 7.63
C LYS A 192 -18.35 1.39 8.58
N PRO A 193 -17.62 0.36 8.11
CA PRO A 193 -16.62 -0.29 8.93
C PRO A 193 -15.40 0.61 9.12
N VAL A 194 -14.84 0.63 10.31
CA VAL A 194 -13.48 1.10 10.56
C VAL A 194 -12.59 -0.12 10.66
N MET A 195 -11.56 -0.12 9.85
CA MET A 195 -10.69 -1.25 9.59
C MET A 195 -9.26 -0.92 9.98
N HIS A 196 -8.50 -1.93 10.28
CA HIS A 196 -7.09 -1.86 10.64
C HIS A 196 -6.31 -2.99 9.95
N VAL A 197 -5.00 -2.86 9.87
CA VAL A 197 -4.09 -3.94 9.46
C VAL A 197 -3.38 -4.47 10.71
N ASP A 198 -3.55 -5.75 11.02
CA ASP A 198 -2.95 -6.39 12.21
C ASP A 198 -1.43 -6.66 12.05
N ASN A 199 -0.81 -7.16 13.10
CA ASN A 199 0.63 -7.44 13.13
C ASN A 199 1.06 -8.51 12.10
N GLU A 200 0.14 -9.34 11.63
CA GLU A 200 0.40 -10.31 10.56
C GLU A 200 0.06 -9.78 9.16
N GLY A 201 -0.22 -8.48 9.01
CA GLY A 201 -0.52 -7.85 7.74
C GLY A 201 -1.92 -8.14 7.19
N ARG A 202 -2.88 -8.61 8.02
CA ARG A 202 -4.26 -8.95 7.63
C ARG A 202 -5.21 -7.78 7.89
N LEU A 203 -6.25 -7.67 7.05
CA LEU A 203 -7.31 -6.68 7.24
C LEU A 203 -8.30 -7.16 8.31
N VAL A 204 -8.47 -6.37 9.35
CA VAL A 204 -9.38 -6.68 10.46
C VAL A 204 -10.39 -5.55 10.69
N PRO A 205 -11.69 -5.84 10.82
CA PRO A 205 -12.69 -4.86 11.22
C PRO A 205 -12.61 -4.62 12.72
N VAL A 206 -12.57 -3.35 13.14
CA VAL A 206 -12.40 -2.96 14.55
C VAL A 206 -13.68 -2.38 15.12
N GLU A 207 -14.32 -1.47 14.40
CA GLU A 207 -15.57 -0.85 14.87
C GLU A 207 -16.57 -0.54 13.74
N LYS A 208 -17.80 -0.22 14.14
CA LYS A 208 -18.91 0.16 13.25
C LYS A 208 -19.26 1.63 13.45
N ALA A 209 -19.00 2.45 12.45
CA ALA A 209 -19.39 3.84 12.47
C ALA A 209 -20.74 4.04 11.77
N ARG A 210 -21.65 4.81 12.37
CA ARG A 210 -22.91 5.16 11.73
C ARG A 210 -22.75 6.39 10.85
N GLY A 211 -22.54 6.14 9.55
CA GLY A 211 -22.35 7.17 8.53
C GLY A 211 -20.89 7.56 8.28
N ARG A 212 -20.65 8.08 7.09
CA ARG A 212 -19.30 8.34 6.57
C ARG A 212 -18.47 9.30 7.42
N ARG A 213 -19.07 10.43 7.85
CA ARG A 213 -18.37 11.42 8.70
C ARG A 213 -17.88 10.85 10.03
N LYS A 214 -18.66 9.92 10.63
CA LYS A 214 -18.25 9.28 11.88
C LYS A 214 -17.11 8.29 11.65
N ALA A 215 -17.13 7.58 10.51
CA ALA A 215 -16.00 6.71 10.15
C ALA A 215 -14.71 7.51 9.95
N ILE A 216 -14.77 8.64 9.22
CA ILE A 216 -13.61 9.52 9.04
C ILE A 216 -13.09 10.04 10.38
N LYS A 217 -13.99 10.46 11.28
CA LYS A 217 -13.61 10.92 12.61
C LYS A 217 -12.92 9.80 13.41
N ALA A 218 -13.43 8.58 13.36
CA ALA A 218 -12.85 7.44 14.04
C ALA A 218 -11.41 7.13 13.57
N LEU A 219 -11.10 7.30 12.27
CA LEU A 219 -9.71 7.18 11.80
C LEU A 219 -8.78 8.17 12.51
N VAL A 220 -9.24 9.42 12.69
CA VAL A 220 -8.46 10.45 13.39
C VAL A 220 -8.42 10.18 14.90
N ASP A 221 -9.50 9.65 15.49
CA ASP A 221 -9.53 9.28 16.91
C ASP A 221 -8.47 8.21 17.22
N HIS A 222 -8.31 7.21 16.34
CA HIS A 222 -7.26 6.21 16.46
C HIS A 222 -5.86 6.81 16.26
N MET A 223 -5.68 7.69 15.29
CA MET A 223 -4.40 8.37 15.09
C MET A 223 -4.02 9.22 16.32
N GLU A 224 -4.95 9.97 16.89
CA GLU A 224 -4.71 10.80 18.08
C GLU A 224 -4.28 9.98 19.31
N GLN A 225 -4.73 8.72 19.39
CA GLN A 225 -4.41 7.82 20.51
C GLN A 225 -3.03 7.16 20.39
N THR A 226 -2.53 6.96 19.17
CA THR A 226 -1.37 6.08 18.93
C THR A 226 -0.22 6.74 18.17
N ALA A 227 -0.43 7.87 17.48
CA ALA A 227 0.61 8.49 16.68
C ALA A 227 1.78 9.04 17.52
N ILE A 228 2.99 8.75 17.08
CA ILE A 228 4.21 9.32 17.67
C ILE A 228 4.53 10.62 16.96
N ASP A 229 4.59 11.74 17.71
CA ASP A 229 4.98 13.06 17.19
C ASP A 229 4.31 13.41 15.84
N PRO A 230 2.96 13.37 15.75
CA PRO A 230 2.25 13.46 14.50
C PRO A 230 2.48 14.76 13.70
N ALA A 231 2.78 15.87 14.39
CA ALA A 231 3.02 17.17 13.75
C ALA A 231 4.28 17.18 12.86
N ASN A 232 5.24 16.29 13.15
CA ASN A 232 6.51 16.18 12.43
C ASN A 232 6.57 14.98 11.47
N GLN A 233 5.46 14.27 11.25
CA GLN A 233 5.37 13.18 10.28
C GLN A 233 4.82 13.66 8.94
N THR A 234 5.26 13.01 7.86
CA THR A 234 4.54 13.01 6.58
C THR A 234 3.43 11.97 6.65
N ILE A 235 2.19 12.40 6.61
CA ILE A 235 1.01 11.53 6.70
C ILE A 235 0.61 11.06 5.31
N PHE A 236 0.37 9.75 5.15
CA PHE A 236 -0.07 9.19 3.89
C PHE A 236 -1.59 8.95 3.90
N ILE A 237 -2.24 9.31 2.81
CA ILE A 237 -3.68 9.07 2.60
C ILE A 237 -3.86 8.49 1.21
N THR A 238 -4.60 7.38 1.11
CA THR A 238 -5.01 6.84 -0.19
C THR A 238 -6.52 6.73 -0.28
N HIS A 239 -7.07 6.92 -1.48
CA HIS A 239 -8.52 6.95 -1.65
C HIS A 239 -9.00 6.26 -2.94
N GLY A 240 -10.16 5.65 -2.87
CA GLY A 240 -10.89 5.03 -3.98
C GLY A 240 -11.91 5.97 -4.59
N ASP A 241 -11.45 7.06 -5.23
CA ASP A 241 -12.27 8.08 -5.89
C ASP A 241 -13.29 8.76 -4.96
N CYS A 242 -12.79 9.26 -3.79
CA CYS A 242 -13.55 10.01 -2.79
C CYS A 242 -12.74 11.20 -2.24
N ILE A 243 -12.28 12.08 -3.11
CA ILE A 243 -11.40 13.21 -2.76
C ILE A 243 -12.01 14.18 -1.74
N GLU A 244 -13.34 14.34 -1.73
CA GLU A 244 -14.02 15.20 -0.74
C GLU A 244 -13.85 14.65 0.69
N ASP A 245 -13.83 13.33 0.84
CA ASP A 245 -13.56 12.68 2.13
C ASP A 245 -12.09 12.85 2.57
N VAL A 246 -11.16 12.85 1.61
CA VAL A 246 -9.74 13.16 1.89
C VAL A 246 -9.61 14.57 2.47
N VAL A 247 -10.26 15.56 1.86
CA VAL A 247 -10.25 16.95 2.35
C VAL A 247 -10.81 17.03 3.78
N LEU A 248 -11.88 16.29 4.08
CA LEU A 248 -12.44 16.23 5.43
C LEU A 248 -11.45 15.59 6.42
N LEU A 249 -10.81 14.47 6.03
CA LEU A 249 -9.82 13.78 6.85
C LEU A 249 -8.61 14.66 7.15
N GLU A 250 -8.02 15.28 6.11
CA GLU A 250 -6.89 16.20 6.29
C GLU A 250 -7.22 17.36 7.23
N ASN A 251 -8.39 17.98 7.06
CA ASN A 251 -8.79 19.10 7.90
C ASN A 251 -8.94 18.71 9.38
N GLU A 252 -9.49 17.52 9.66
CA GLU A 252 -9.57 17.01 11.02
C GLU A 252 -8.18 16.72 11.61
N ILE A 253 -7.28 16.11 10.83
CA ILE A 253 -5.89 15.83 11.25
C ILE A 253 -5.12 17.14 11.51
N LYS A 254 -5.17 18.09 10.58
CA LYS A 254 -4.53 19.41 10.73
C LYS A 254 -5.00 20.13 12.00
N LYS A 255 -6.32 20.12 12.22
CA LYS A 255 -6.94 20.79 13.36
C LYS A 255 -6.60 20.16 14.71
N ARG A 256 -6.56 18.84 14.79
CA ARG A 256 -6.41 18.10 16.04
C ARG A 256 -4.96 17.79 16.40
N LEU A 257 -4.13 17.51 15.40
CA LEU A 257 -2.79 16.95 15.57
C LEU A 257 -1.68 17.88 15.02
N GLY A 258 -2.05 18.96 14.34
CA GLY A 258 -1.06 19.93 13.82
C GLY A 258 -0.23 19.44 12.64
N CYS A 259 -0.57 18.30 12.02
CA CYS A 259 0.14 17.79 10.86
C CYS A 259 -0.01 18.75 9.67
N THR A 260 1.09 18.99 8.94
CA THR A 260 1.13 19.88 7.76
C THR A 260 1.54 19.17 6.47
N GLU A 261 2.22 18.04 6.58
CA GLU A 261 2.78 17.30 5.45
C GLU A 261 1.91 16.08 5.12
N PHE A 262 1.40 16.04 3.89
CA PHE A 262 0.54 14.95 3.42
C PHE A 262 0.99 14.46 2.04
N VAL A 263 1.00 13.14 1.87
CA VAL A 263 1.09 12.48 0.57
C VAL A 263 -0.26 11.85 0.29
N VAL A 264 -0.93 12.33 -0.74
CA VAL A 264 -2.26 11.84 -1.13
C VAL A 264 -2.19 11.21 -2.50
N ASN A 265 -2.75 10.01 -2.64
CA ASN A 265 -2.87 9.33 -3.93
C ASN A 265 -4.14 8.49 -4.02
N TYR A 266 -4.48 8.09 -5.22
CA TYR A 266 -5.50 7.05 -5.42
C TYR A 266 -5.01 5.69 -4.89
N VAL A 267 -5.95 4.89 -4.42
CA VAL A 267 -5.74 3.43 -4.33
C VAL A 267 -5.67 2.90 -5.76
N ASP A 268 -4.62 2.13 -6.06
CA ASP A 268 -4.38 1.57 -7.39
C ASP A 268 -5.46 0.55 -7.81
N PRO A 269 -5.55 0.15 -9.09
CA PRO A 269 -6.56 -0.79 -9.55
C PRO A 269 -6.51 -2.16 -8.87
N VAL A 270 -5.33 -2.66 -8.47
CA VAL A 270 -5.22 -3.99 -7.86
C VAL A 270 -5.80 -4.01 -6.45
N ILE A 271 -5.44 -3.04 -5.62
CA ILE A 271 -6.05 -2.92 -4.28
C ILE A 271 -7.51 -2.46 -4.41
N GLY A 272 -7.78 -1.50 -5.30
CA GLY A 272 -9.11 -0.95 -5.54
C GLY A 272 -10.15 -1.98 -5.96
N ALA A 273 -9.77 -2.97 -6.77
CA ALA A 273 -10.65 -4.08 -7.15
C ALA A 273 -11.18 -4.88 -5.94
N HIS A 274 -10.40 -4.93 -4.87
CA HIS A 274 -10.76 -5.62 -3.62
C HIS A 274 -11.37 -4.71 -2.56
N SER A 275 -10.98 -3.44 -2.48
CA SER A 275 -11.47 -2.51 -1.46
C SER A 275 -12.70 -1.70 -1.89
N GLY A 276 -12.85 -1.48 -3.18
CA GLY A 276 -13.99 -0.80 -3.79
C GLY A 276 -13.91 0.72 -3.80
N PRO A 277 -14.82 1.35 -4.57
CA PRO A 277 -15.02 2.79 -4.54
C PRO A 277 -15.35 3.29 -3.14
N GLY A 278 -14.90 4.51 -2.79
CA GLY A 278 -15.11 5.10 -1.47
C GLY A 278 -14.19 4.54 -0.37
N THR A 279 -13.18 3.74 -0.72
CA THR A 279 -12.09 3.41 0.21
C THR A 279 -11.36 4.68 0.60
N LEU A 280 -11.12 4.86 1.91
CA LEU A 280 -10.32 5.96 2.45
C LEU A 280 -9.39 5.40 3.51
N ALA A 281 -8.09 5.53 3.31
CA ALA A 281 -7.08 4.95 4.18
C ALA A 281 -6.08 6.01 4.65
N LEU A 282 -5.73 5.93 5.93
CA LEU A 282 -4.82 6.81 6.67
C LEU A 282 -3.64 5.99 7.20
N PHE A 283 -2.42 6.50 6.99
CA PHE A 283 -1.19 5.83 7.39
C PHE A 283 -0.26 6.80 8.12
N PHE A 284 0.31 6.32 9.22
CA PHE A 284 1.23 7.09 10.07
C PHE A 284 2.08 6.14 10.92
N VAL A 285 3.15 6.64 11.53
CA VAL A 285 3.95 5.88 12.50
C VAL A 285 3.39 6.11 13.91
N GLY A 286 3.12 5.02 14.62
CA GLY A 286 2.54 5.01 15.95
C GLY A 286 3.37 4.22 16.98
N GLU A 287 2.92 4.22 18.23
CA GLU A 287 3.59 3.46 19.32
C GLU A 287 3.55 1.95 19.06
N HIS A 288 2.51 1.50 18.37
CA HIS A 288 2.30 0.10 17.92
C HIS A 288 1.37 0.11 16.71
N LYS A 289 1.43 -0.96 15.94
CA LYS A 289 0.61 -1.17 14.76
C LYS A 289 -0.87 -1.34 15.12
#